data_8f52df26c1e20c0d6e123ff4f266772c
#
_entry.id   8f52df26c1e20c0d6e123ff4f266772c
#
_cell.length_a   1.000
_cell.length_b   1.000
_cell.length_c   1.000
_cell.angle_alpha   90.00
_cell.angle_beta   90.00
_cell.angle_gamma   90.00
#
_symmetry.space_group_name_H-M   'P 1'
#
loop_
_entity.id
_entity.type
_entity.pdbx_description
1 polymer ?
#
loop_
_entity_poly.entity_id
_entity_poly.type
_entity_poly.pdbx_seq_one_letter_code
_entity_poly.pdbx_strand_id
1 'polypeptide(L)'
;MKIGIIGATGKAGQSIYGEAIKRGHKVAAIVRNKKKAIEILGSNSDVLEVDAFQLSKRDLEDFDVVVDAFASSPDKAYQHVDLTAKIIAMFRATDSPRLIFILGAGSLRTGEDKHLFVEDLREIPGSEKWISVPKNQLKELNFLNEVDNVNWVGVSPSATFEPGPNKGVVLGKDELLFSANGESHTTTGTMAVAVLDEIESPKYRRERFTVGDAG
;
A
#
# COMPACT_ATOMS: atom_id res chain seq x y z
N MET A 1 17.74 -6.81 -2.78
CA MET A 1 17.40 -5.39 -3.04
C MET A 1 17.40 -4.63 -1.72
N LYS A 2 17.52 -3.30 -1.77
CA LYS A 2 17.37 -2.41 -0.62
C LYS A 2 15.97 -1.79 -0.67
N ILE A 3 15.12 -2.09 0.30
CA ILE A 3 13.71 -1.71 0.33
C ILE A 3 13.45 -0.79 1.52
N GLY A 4 12.91 0.40 1.28
CA GLY A 4 12.40 1.30 2.32
C GLY A 4 10.88 1.13 2.48
N ILE A 5 10.38 0.96 3.69
CA ILE A 5 8.94 0.80 3.96
C ILE A 5 8.45 1.92 4.87
N ILE A 6 7.71 2.88 4.31
CA ILE A 6 7.05 3.94 5.05
C ILE A 6 5.82 3.32 5.74
N GLY A 7 5.65 3.57 7.04
CA GLY A 7 4.58 2.96 7.81
C GLY A 7 4.78 1.47 8.13
N ALA A 8 6.05 1.02 8.23
CA ALA A 8 6.42 -0.38 8.48
C ALA A 8 5.80 -1.01 9.75
N THR A 9 5.31 -0.22 10.70
CA THR A 9 4.61 -0.70 11.90
C THR A 9 3.08 -0.77 11.74
N GLY A 10 2.57 -0.39 10.58
CA GLY A 10 1.14 -0.46 10.25
C GLY A 10 0.70 -1.87 9.82
N LYS A 11 -0.61 -2.05 9.60
CA LYS A 11 -1.22 -3.34 9.24
C LYS A 11 -0.55 -4.00 8.02
N ALA A 12 -0.46 -3.30 6.90
CA ALA A 12 0.21 -3.80 5.69
C ALA A 12 1.73 -3.81 5.86
N GLY A 13 2.29 -2.71 6.39
CA GLY A 13 3.74 -2.51 6.49
C GLY A 13 4.47 -3.61 7.26
N GLN A 14 3.90 -4.10 8.37
CA GLN A 14 4.50 -5.20 9.16
C GLN A 14 4.64 -6.49 8.35
N SER A 15 3.59 -6.87 7.63
CA SER A 15 3.59 -8.10 6.84
C SER A 15 4.54 -7.99 5.64
N ILE A 16 4.57 -6.84 4.97
CA ILE A 16 5.49 -6.56 3.87
C ILE A 16 6.95 -6.57 4.38
N TYR A 17 7.22 -5.94 5.54
CA TYR A 17 8.53 -5.95 6.18
C TYR A 17 8.99 -7.39 6.47
N GLY A 18 8.13 -8.18 7.13
CA GLY A 18 8.43 -9.57 7.50
C GLY A 18 8.70 -10.46 6.27
N GLU A 19 7.88 -10.37 5.23
CA GLU A 19 8.06 -11.13 4.00
C GLU A 19 9.34 -10.71 3.26
N ALA A 20 9.66 -9.41 3.22
CA ALA A 20 10.89 -8.91 2.60
C ALA A 20 12.15 -9.41 3.32
N ILE A 21 12.18 -9.41 4.65
CA ILE A 21 13.27 -9.99 5.44
C ILE A 21 13.38 -11.51 5.19
N LYS A 22 12.27 -12.24 5.20
CA LYS A 22 12.22 -13.68 4.93
C LYS A 22 12.79 -14.04 3.56
N ARG A 23 12.62 -13.17 2.56
CA ARG A 23 13.19 -13.31 1.20
C ARG A 23 14.64 -12.85 1.09
N GLY A 24 15.26 -12.39 2.17
CA GLY A 24 16.66 -11.98 2.21
C GLY A 24 16.97 -10.57 1.69
N HIS A 25 15.97 -9.70 1.61
CA HIS A 25 16.19 -8.29 1.25
C HIS A 25 16.78 -7.50 2.41
N LYS A 26 17.47 -6.39 2.07
CA LYS A 26 17.86 -5.36 3.04
C LYS A 26 16.69 -4.40 3.20
N VAL A 27 16.08 -4.35 4.39
CA VAL A 27 14.84 -3.59 4.61
C VAL A 27 15.04 -2.56 5.69
N ALA A 28 14.72 -1.31 5.39
CA ALA A 28 14.64 -0.23 6.38
C ALA A 28 13.17 0.10 6.70
N ALA A 29 12.83 0.08 7.98
CA ALA A 29 11.54 0.53 8.49
C ALA A 29 11.56 2.05 8.67
N ILE A 30 10.75 2.78 7.90
CA ILE A 30 10.63 4.23 7.98
C ILE A 30 9.41 4.55 8.84
N VAL A 31 9.65 5.04 10.06
CA VAL A 31 8.63 5.17 11.10
C VAL A 31 8.86 6.37 12.02
N ARG A 32 7.82 6.86 12.69
CA ARG A 32 7.89 8.00 13.62
C ARG A 32 8.41 7.65 15.02
N ASN A 33 8.44 6.36 15.37
CA ASN A 33 8.79 5.90 16.72
C ASN A 33 9.62 4.62 16.62
N LYS A 34 10.94 4.79 16.74
CA LYS A 34 11.92 3.71 16.67
C LYS A 34 11.73 2.67 17.78
N LYS A 35 11.42 3.10 19.01
CA LYS A 35 11.22 2.16 20.12
C LYS A 35 10.07 1.21 19.83
N LYS A 36 8.91 1.74 19.41
CA LYS A 36 7.74 0.95 19.02
C LYS A 36 8.05 0.05 17.81
N ALA A 37 8.84 0.53 16.85
CA ALA A 37 9.23 -0.28 15.69
C ALA A 37 10.08 -1.49 16.11
N ILE A 38 11.04 -1.31 17.00
CA ILE A 38 11.88 -2.41 17.53
C ILE A 38 11.03 -3.42 18.30
N GLU A 39 10.05 -2.98 19.09
CA GLU A 39 9.13 -3.85 19.81
C GLU A 39 8.28 -4.72 18.85
N ILE A 40 7.86 -4.17 17.70
CA ILE A 40 6.99 -4.83 16.74
C ILE A 40 7.78 -5.68 15.74
N LEU A 41 8.88 -5.14 15.19
CA LEU A 41 9.63 -5.74 14.07
C LEU A 41 10.85 -6.53 14.52
N GLY A 42 11.23 -6.43 15.80
CA GLY A 42 12.39 -7.09 16.39
C GLY A 42 13.60 -6.19 16.55
N SER A 43 14.50 -6.56 17.49
CA SER A 43 15.66 -5.76 17.91
C SER A 43 16.69 -5.52 16.80
N ASN A 44 16.74 -6.38 15.79
CA ASN A 44 17.69 -6.29 14.68
C ASN A 44 17.15 -5.51 13.47
N SER A 45 15.98 -4.84 13.62
CA SER A 45 15.38 -4.06 12.55
C SER A 45 16.22 -2.81 12.25
N ASP A 46 16.50 -2.59 10.96
CA ASP A 46 17.05 -1.30 10.50
C ASP A 46 15.91 -0.27 10.49
N VAL A 47 16.05 0.81 11.23
CA VAL A 47 15.00 1.79 11.47
C VAL A 47 15.49 3.20 11.17
N LEU A 48 14.87 3.82 10.18
CA LEU A 48 14.94 5.26 9.93
C LEU A 48 13.80 5.94 10.71
N GLU A 49 14.13 6.60 11.82
CA GLU A 49 13.16 7.32 12.63
C GLU A 49 12.91 8.72 12.06
N VAL A 50 11.81 8.87 11.37
CA VAL A 50 11.40 10.13 10.73
C VAL A 50 9.89 10.16 10.52
N ASP A 51 9.28 11.35 10.63
CA ASP A 51 7.90 11.55 10.18
C ASP A 51 7.87 11.53 8.64
N ALA A 52 6.91 10.78 8.06
CA ALA A 52 6.78 10.64 6.60
C ALA A 52 6.67 12.01 5.88
N PHE A 53 6.05 13.00 6.52
CA PHE A 53 5.95 14.35 5.99
C PHE A 53 7.23 15.18 6.09
N GLN A 54 8.25 14.70 6.79
CA GLN A 54 9.57 15.33 6.87
C GLN A 54 10.62 14.62 5.99
N LEU A 55 10.27 13.49 5.37
CA LEU A 55 11.15 12.81 4.42
C LEU A 55 11.64 13.76 3.32
N SER A 56 12.90 13.63 2.98
CA SER A 56 13.54 14.28 1.84
C SER A 56 13.92 13.25 0.77
N LYS A 57 14.27 13.71 -0.42
CA LYS A 57 14.79 12.83 -1.48
C LYS A 57 16.00 12.04 -1.01
N ARG A 58 16.92 12.65 -0.25
CA ARG A 58 18.14 12.00 0.29
C ARG A 58 17.85 10.80 1.18
N ASP A 59 16.73 10.82 1.90
CA ASP A 59 16.32 9.71 2.78
C ASP A 59 15.86 8.49 2.00
N LEU A 60 15.48 8.67 0.72
CA LEU A 60 14.83 7.64 -0.09
C LEU A 60 15.61 7.24 -1.35
N GLU A 61 16.50 8.09 -1.88
CA GLU A 61 17.15 7.89 -3.19
C GLU A 61 18.09 6.68 -3.28
N ASP A 62 18.57 6.20 -2.13
CA ASP A 62 19.47 5.04 -2.05
C ASP A 62 18.74 3.69 -1.98
N PHE A 63 17.41 3.67 -1.96
CA PHE A 63 16.63 2.45 -2.05
C PHE A 63 16.40 2.02 -3.50
N ASP A 64 16.37 0.72 -3.76
CA ASP A 64 15.91 0.18 -5.04
C ASP A 64 14.39 0.34 -5.17
N VAL A 65 13.68 0.14 -4.05
CA VAL A 65 12.22 0.23 -3.96
C VAL A 65 11.82 0.96 -2.67
N VAL A 66 10.83 1.83 -2.77
CA VAL A 66 10.15 2.45 -1.63
C VAL A 66 8.69 2.01 -1.64
N VAL A 67 8.24 1.41 -0.54
CA VAL A 67 6.84 1.04 -0.33
C VAL A 67 6.21 2.07 0.58
N ASP A 68 5.17 2.75 0.10
CA ASP A 68 4.31 3.58 0.93
C ASP A 68 3.13 2.76 1.45
N ALA A 69 3.25 2.32 2.70
CA ALA A 69 2.20 1.65 3.47
C ALA A 69 1.66 2.57 4.58
N PHE A 70 1.69 3.87 4.34
CA PHE A 70 1.16 4.89 5.25
C PHE A 70 -0.33 4.69 5.48
N ALA A 71 -0.78 4.92 6.71
CA ALA A 71 -2.18 4.95 7.07
C ALA A 71 -2.46 6.14 7.98
N SER A 72 -3.56 6.82 7.74
CA SER A 72 -4.03 7.95 8.55
C SER A 72 -5.30 7.60 9.30
N SER A 73 -5.60 8.40 10.32
CA SER A 73 -6.95 8.43 10.94
C SER A 73 -7.96 9.12 10.01
N PRO A 74 -9.27 8.86 10.17
CA PRO A 74 -10.30 9.45 9.29
C PRO A 74 -10.30 10.98 9.25
N ASP A 75 -9.99 11.66 10.34
CA ASP A 75 -9.89 13.12 10.45
C ASP A 75 -8.70 13.68 9.66
N LYS A 76 -7.71 12.86 9.33
CA LYS A 76 -6.51 13.21 8.58
C LYS A 76 -6.39 12.46 7.26
N ALA A 77 -7.48 11.93 6.74
CA ALA A 77 -7.47 11.11 5.52
C ALA A 77 -6.88 11.83 4.29
N TYR A 78 -6.93 13.16 4.23
CA TYR A 78 -6.28 13.97 3.18
C TYR A 78 -4.77 13.73 3.09
N GLN A 79 -4.14 13.27 4.17
CA GLN A 79 -2.70 12.98 4.22
C GLN A 79 -2.27 11.86 3.26
N HIS A 80 -3.16 10.98 2.82
CA HIS A 80 -2.85 10.00 1.77
C HIS A 80 -2.44 10.71 0.47
N VAL A 81 -3.23 11.68 0.02
CA VAL A 81 -2.92 12.46 -1.20
C VAL A 81 -1.67 13.30 -1.01
N ASP A 82 -1.55 14.01 0.12
CA ASP A 82 -0.44 14.91 0.39
C ASP A 82 0.90 14.18 0.42
N LEU A 83 0.98 13.02 1.09
CA LEU A 83 2.20 12.23 1.17
C LEU A 83 2.58 11.66 -0.20
N THR A 84 1.63 11.06 -0.90
CA THR A 84 1.84 10.54 -2.26
C THR A 84 2.35 11.62 -3.19
N ALA A 85 1.71 12.82 -3.19
CA ALA A 85 2.14 13.94 -4.01
C ALA A 85 3.57 14.40 -3.66
N LYS A 86 3.91 14.44 -2.37
CA LYS A 86 5.26 14.75 -1.89
C LYS A 86 6.29 13.74 -2.39
N ILE A 87 6.02 12.43 -2.26
CA ILE A 87 6.94 11.37 -2.70
C ILE A 87 7.12 11.44 -4.23
N ILE A 88 6.03 11.56 -4.98
CA ILE A 88 6.07 11.71 -6.44
C ILE A 88 6.91 12.93 -6.85
N ALA A 89 6.76 14.07 -6.17
CA ALA A 89 7.51 15.29 -6.48
C ALA A 89 9.04 15.10 -6.33
N MET A 90 9.48 14.27 -5.40
CA MET A 90 10.91 13.99 -5.19
C MET A 90 11.55 13.22 -6.36
N PHE A 91 10.75 12.38 -7.05
CA PHE A 91 11.25 11.42 -8.04
C PHE A 91 10.74 11.65 -9.46
N ARG A 92 10.19 12.86 -9.75
CA ARG A 92 9.80 13.19 -11.10
C ARG A 92 10.97 13.08 -12.08
N ALA A 93 10.70 12.51 -13.27
CA ALA A 93 11.65 12.25 -14.33
C ALA A 93 12.82 11.31 -13.90
N THR A 94 12.56 10.41 -12.92
CA THR A 94 13.50 9.35 -12.53
C THR A 94 12.83 7.99 -12.56
N ASP A 95 13.61 6.95 -12.84
CA ASP A 95 13.14 5.55 -12.83
C ASP A 95 13.47 4.83 -11.51
N SER A 96 14.25 5.45 -10.64
CA SER A 96 14.67 4.89 -9.34
C SER A 96 14.55 5.95 -8.23
N PRO A 97 14.14 5.53 -7.03
CA PRO A 97 13.63 4.21 -6.67
C PRO A 97 12.30 3.90 -7.37
N ARG A 98 11.95 2.61 -7.47
CA ARG A 98 10.60 2.21 -7.82
C ARG A 98 9.68 2.47 -6.63
N LEU A 99 8.53 3.11 -6.86
CA LEU A 99 7.58 3.46 -5.80
C LEU A 99 6.38 2.52 -5.82
N ILE A 100 6.04 1.94 -4.67
CA ILE A 100 4.85 1.09 -4.51
C ILE A 100 3.93 1.74 -3.48
N PHE A 101 2.69 2.01 -3.86
CA PHE A 101 1.68 2.63 -3.01
C PHE A 101 0.62 1.59 -2.61
N ILE A 102 0.45 1.36 -1.31
CA ILE A 102 -0.62 0.51 -0.78
C ILE A 102 -1.90 1.33 -0.70
N LEU A 103 -2.79 1.08 -1.64
CA LEU A 103 -4.06 1.78 -1.82
C LEU A 103 -5.21 1.05 -1.08
N GLY A 104 -6.42 1.59 -1.19
CA GLY A 104 -7.63 0.99 -0.64
C GLY A 104 -8.53 0.33 -1.67
N ALA A 105 -9.47 -0.49 -1.20
CA ALA A 105 -10.49 -1.14 -2.04
C ALA A 105 -11.54 -0.16 -2.58
N GLY A 106 -11.78 0.98 -1.93
CA GLY A 106 -12.85 1.90 -2.32
C GLY A 106 -12.76 2.46 -3.75
N SER A 107 -11.57 2.37 -4.37
CA SER A 107 -11.34 2.76 -5.76
C SER A 107 -11.56 1.62 -6.77
N LEU A 108 -11.90 0.42 -6.31
CA LEU A 108 -12.21 -0.72 -7.16
C LEU A 108 -13.64 -0.62 -7.68
N ARG A 109 -13.88 -1.26 -8.82
CA ARG A 109 -15.23 -1.39 -9.41
C ARG A 109 -15.90 -2.66 -8.93
N THR A 110 -17.22 -2.58 -8.77
CA THR A 110 -18.07 -3.70 -8.33
C THR A 110 -19.43 -3.61 -9.01
N GLY A 111 -20.26 -4.64 -8.81
CA GLY A 111 -21.59 -4.72 -9.41
C GLY A 111 -21.57 -4.94 -10.92
N GLU A 112 -22.75 -5.19 -11.49
CA GLU A 112 -22.93 -5.35 -12.95
C GLU A 112 -22.70 -4.05 -13.71
N ASP A 113 -23.03 -2.92 -13.10
CA ASP A 113 -22.88 -1.56 -13.64
C ASP A 113 -21.47 -0.99 -13.48
N LYS A 114 -20.56 -1.75 -12.82
CA LYS A 114 -19.16 -1.33 -12.61
C LYS A 114 -19.00 0.00 -11.85
N HIS A 115 -19.88 0.30 -10.92
CA HIS A 115 -19.74 1.47 -10.05
C HIS A 115 -18.53 1.33 -9.10
N LEU A 116 -18.13 2.42 -8.47
CA LEU A 116 -17.02 2.42 -7.51
C LEU A 116 -17.46 1.87 -6.16
N PHE A 117 -16.70 0.94 -5.61
CA PHE A 117 -17.00 0.32 -4.31
C PHE A 117 -17.12 1.34 -3.15
N VAL A 118 -16.49 2.50 -3.24
CA VAL A 118 -16.68 3.58 -2.26
C VAL A 118 -18.13 4.07 -2.19
N GLU A 119 -18.93 3.84 -3.22
CA GLU A 119 -20.36 4.18 -3.22
C GLU A 119 -21.12 3.24 -2.31
N ASP A 120 -20.89 1.92 -2.40
CA ASP A 120 -21.44 0.93 -1.48
C ASP A 120 -21.00 1.20 -0.03
N LEU A 121 -19.72 1.53 0.16
CA LEU A 121 -19.17 1.83 1.48
C LEU A 121 -19.87 3.04 2.15
N ARG A 122 -20.39 3.99 1.36
CA ARG A 122 -21.14 5.13 1.88
C ARG A 122 -22.49 4.74 2.46
N GLU A 123 -23.12 3.71 1.91
CA GLU A 123 -24.44 3.24 2.34
C GLU A 123 -24.39 2.42 3.62
N ILE A 124 -23.21 2.02 4.08
CA ILE A 124 -23.03 1.28 5.33
C ILE A 124 -23.39 2.22 6.52
N PRO A 125 -24.31 1.83 7.40
CA PRO A 125 -24.64 2.62 8.60
C PRO A 125 -23.40 2.93 9.45
N GLY A 126 -23.19 4.19 9.79
CA GLY A 126 -22.03 4.65 10.57
C GLY A 126 -20.76 4.87 9.75
N SER A 127 -20.83 4.76 8.42
CA SER A 127 -19.69 4.97 7.50
C SER A 127 -19.14 6.40 7.57
N GLU A 128 -19.94 7.38 8.00
CA GLU A 128 -19.51 8.79 8.16
C GLU A 128 -18.27 8.93 9.06
N LYS A 129 -18.04 7.97 9.96
CA LYS A 129 -16.90 7.97 10.89
C LYS A 129 -15.57 7.58 10.24
N TRP A 130 -15.61 6.88 9.09
CA TRP A 130 -14.41 6.31 8.48
C TRP A 130 -14.34 6.45 6.95
N ILE A 131 -15.44 6.76 6.27
CA ILE A 131 -15.52 6.83 4.80
C ILE A 131 -14.56 7.86 4.17
N SER A 132 -14.05 8.81 4.96
CA SER A 132 -13.06 9.77 4.49
C SER A 132 -11.76 9.09 4.03
N VAL A 133 -11.37 7.95 4.62
CA VAL A 133 -10.16 7.23 4.24
C VAL A 133 -10.29 6.64 2.83
N PRO A 134 -11.26 5.74 2.51
CA PRO A 134 -11.38 5.21 1.16
C PRO A 134 -11.66 6.29 0.10
N LYS A 135 -12.35 7.39 0.45
CA LYS A 135 -12.52 8.55 -0.45
C LYS A 135 -11.19 9.24 -0.79
N ASN A 136 -10.30 9.40 0.18
CA ASN A 136 -9.01 10.03 -0.09
C ASN A 136 -8.03 9.07 -0.76
N GLN A 137 -8.10 7.76 -0.50
CA GLN A 137 -7.36 6.75 -1.26
C GLN A 137 -7.82 6.66 -2.73
N LEU A 138 -9.11 6.90 -3.03
CA LEU A 138 -9.56 7.07 -4.41
C LEU A 138 -8.95 8.32 -5.06
N LYS A 139 -8.89 9.46 -4.34
CA LYS A 139 -8.23 10.68 -4.86
C LYS A 139 -6.73 10.47 -5.06
N GLU A 140 -6.09 9.72 -4.18
CA GLU A 140 -4.69 9.32 -4.30
C GLU A 140 -4.44 8.54 -5.59
N LEU A 141 -5.27 7.52 -5.88
CA LEU A 141 -5.19 6.77 -7.14
C LEU A 141 -5.44 7.68 -8.35
N ASN A 142 -6.45 8.55 -8.30
CA ASN A 142 -6.72 9.50 -9.39
C ASN A 142 -5.52 10.41 -9.65
N PHE A 143 -4.86 10.90 -8.61
CA PHE A 143 -3.62 11.67 -8.74
C PHE A 143 -2.50 10.84 -9.38
N LEU A 144 -2.29 9.60 -8.93
CA LEU A 144 -1.27 8.70 -9.47
C LEU A 144 -1.50 8.41 -10.96
N ASN A 145 -2.74 8.24 -11.41
CA ASN A 145 -3.09 7.99 -12.81
C ASN A 145 -2.67 9.13 -13.75
N GLU A 146 -2.53 10.36 -13.23
CA GLU A 146 -2.01 11.51 -13.99
C GLU A 146 -0.47 11.62 -13.97
N VAL A 147 0.23 10.69 -13.29
CA VAL A 147 1.68 10.70 -13.17
C VAL A 147 2.31 9.78 -14.21
N ASP A 148 2.91 10.35 -15.24
CA ASP A 148 3.52 9.64 -16.38
C ASP A 148 5.05 9.57 -16.36
N ASN A 149 5.71 10.30 -15.46
CA ASN A 149 7.16 10.50 -15.43
C ASN A 149 7.85 10.01 -14.15
N VAL A 150 7.21 9.05 -13.45
CA VAL A 150 7.76 8.35 -12.28
C VAL A 150 7.51 6.86 -12.42
N ASN A 151 8.40 6.02 -11.93
CA ASN A 151 8.21 4.57 -11.88
C ASN A 151 7.41 4.19 -10.64
N TRP A 152 6.09 4.17 -10.77
CA TRP A 152 5.17 3.83 -9.68
C TRP A 152 4.26 2.65 -10.00
N VAL A 153 3.75 2.00 -8.95
CA VAL A 153 2.72 0.98 -8.99
C VAL A 153 1.80 1.14 -7.77
N GLY A 154 0.50 0.97 -7.97
CA GLY A 154 -0.50 0.91 -6.91
C GLY A 154 -0.92 -0.53 -6.60
N VAL A 155 -1.17 -0.85 -5.33
CA VAL A 155 -1.66 -2.17 -4.91
C VAL A 155 -2.88 -1.98 -4.02
N SER A 156 -4.04 -2.48 -4.48
CA SER A 156 -5.28 -2.45 -3.69
C SER A 156 -5.61 -3.82 -3.13
N PRO A 157 -6.00 -3.93 -1.86
CA PRO A 157 -6.66 -5.13 -1.34
C PRO A 157 -8.07 -5.26 -1.93
N SER A 158 -8.68 -6.43 -1.78
CA SER A 158 -10.13 -6.63 -1.95
C SER A 158 -10.94 -5.98 -0.81
N ALA A 159 -12.27 -6.16 -0.77
CA ALA A 159 -13.18 -5.41 0.10
C ALA A 159 -12.80 -5.48 1.59
N THR A 160 -12.51 -6.67 2.08
CA THR A 160 -12.08 -6.90 3.47
C THR A 160 -10.57 -7.08 3.51
N PHE A 161 -9.88 -6.22 4.27
CA PHE A 161 -8.44 -6.30 4.47
C PHE A 161 -8.10 -6.44 5.94
N GLU A 162 -7.56 -7.58 6.35
CA GLU A 162 -7.29 -7.89 7.75
C GLU A 162 -5.97 -8.65 7.98
N PRO A 163 -5.44 -8.65 9.21
CA PRO A 163 -4.28 -9.47 9.57
C PRO A 163 -4.54 -10.95 9.35
N GLY A 164 -3.57 -11.64 8.74
CA GLY A 164 -3.66 -13.09 8.52
C GLY A 164 -2.49 -13.60 7.69
N PRO A 165 -2.31 -14.94 7.63
CA PRO A 165 -1.30 -15.56 6.81
C PRO A 165 -1.63 -15.46 5.32
N ASN A 166 -0.65 -15.76 4.46
CA ASN A 166 -0.92 -15.91 3.03
C ASN A 166 -1.88 -17.08 2.78
N LYS A 167 -2.98 -16.80 2.07
CA LYS A 167 -4.01 -17.77 1.65
C LYS A 167 -4.00 -18.06 0.14
N GLY A 168 -2.86 -17.82 -0.51
CA GLY A 168 -2.76 -17.86 -1.96
C GLY A 168 -3.11 -16.51 -2.57
N VAL A 169 -2.39 -16.14 -3.65
CA VAL A 169 -2.52 -14.84 -4.30
C VAL A 169 -3.38 -14.95 -5.56
N VAL A 170 -4.45 -14.19 -5.61
CA VAL A 170 -5.20 -13.90 -6.85
C VAL A 170 -4.97 -12.45 -7.23
N LEU A 171 -4.66 -12.19 -8.50
CA LEU A 171 -4.40 -10.85 -9.01
C LEU A 171 -5.52 -10.41 -9.96
N GLY A 172 -5.88 -9.15 -9.87
CA GLY A 172 -6.80 -8.48 -10.78
C GLY A 172 -6.31 -7.07 -11.12
N LYS A 173 -7.14 -6.31 -11.82
CA LYS A 173 -6.84 -4.91 -12.14
C LYS A 173 -7.70 -3.96 -11.31
N ASP A 174 -8.84 -3.56 -11.85
CA ASP A 174 -9.66 -2.47 -11.35
C ASP A 174 -10.95 -2.92 -10.67
N GLU A 175 -11.14 -4.22 -10.49
CA GLU A 175 -12.35 -4.79 -9.91
C GLU A 175 -12.09 -5.45 -8.57
N LEU A 176 -13.12 -5.48 -7.71
CA LEU A 176 -13.11 -6.33 -6.54
C LEU A 176 -12.96 -7.79 -6.95
N LEU A 177 -12.08 -8.49 -6.24
CA LEU A 177 -11.92 -9.93 -6.42
C LEU A 177 -12.79 -10.68 -5.43
N PHE A 178 -13.44 -11.73 -5.89
CA PHE A 178 -14.26 -12.62 -5.09
C PHE A 178 -13.71 -14.03 -5.18
N SER A 179 -13.61 -14.70 -4.04
CA SER A 179 -13.29 -16.13 -3.97
C SER A 179 -14.51 -16.98 -4.35
N ALA A 180 -14.32 -18.28 -4.50
CA ALA A 180 -15.38 -19.21 -4.90
C ALA A 180 -16.61 -19.23 -3.95
N ASN A 181 -16.40 -18.86 -2.66
CA ASN A 181 -17.48 -18.74 -1.68
C ASN A 181 -18.20 -17.38 -1.71
N GLY A 182 -17.84 -16.49 -2.66
CA GLY A 182 -18.44 -15.16 -2.79
C GLY A 182 -17.89 -14.09 -1.84
N GLU A 183 -16.85 -14.38 -1.06
CA GLU A 183 -16.20 -13.40 -0.20
C GLU A 183 -15.14 -12.60 -0.96
N SER A 184 -15.07 -11.31 -0.69
CA SER A 184 -14.03 -10.41 -1.21
C SER A 184 -13.06 -10.05 -0.09
N HIS A 185 -11.95 -10.78 -0.03
CA HIS A 185 -11.06 -10.77 1.11
C HIS A 185 -9.58 -10.76 0.70
N THR A 186 -8.75 -10.09 1.50
CA THR A 186 -7.29 -10.09 1.37
C THR A 186 -6.67 -10.08 2.76
N THR A 187 -5.86 -11.08 3.07
CA THR A 187 -5.04 -11.04 4.28
C THR A 187 -3.78 -10.21 4.08
N THR A 188 -3.21 -9.69 5.17
CA THR A 188 -1.95 -8.96 5.10
C THR A 188 -0.80 -9.82 4.60
N GLY A 189 -0.82 -11.14 4.86
CA GLY A 189 0.16 -12.08 4.35
C GLY A 189 0.05 -12.29 2.84
N THR A 190 -1.15 -12.40 2.30
CA THR A 190 -1.38 -12.48 0.85
C THR A 190 -0.92 -11.19 0.16
N MET A 191 -1.29 -10.02 0.72
CA MET A 191 -0.81 -8.73 0.23
C MET A 191 0.71 -8.64 0.21
N ALA A 192 1.37 -9.05 1.29
CA ALA A 192 2.83 -9.00 1.40
C ALA A 192 3.51 -9.87 0.32
N VAL A 193 3.02 -11.09 0.08
CA VAL A 193 3.53 -11.97 -0.97
C VAL A 193 3.35 -11.32 -2.35
N ALA A 194 2.18 -10.79 -2.66
CA ALA A 194 1.92 -10.14 -3.95
C ALA A 194 2.82 -8.92 -4.18
N VAL A 195 3.03 -8.09 -3.15
CA VAL A 195 3.93 -6.93 -3.19
C VAL A 195 5.38 -7.37 -3.45
N LEU A 196 5.86 -8.38 -2.74
CA LEU A 196 7.23 -8.86 -2.91
C LEU A 196 7.42 -9.56 -4.25
N ASP A 197 6.43 -10.31 -4.76
CA ASP A 197 6.48 -10.89 -6.11
C ASP A 197 6.59 -9.80 -7.18
N GLU A 198 5.87 -8.69 -7.01
CA GLU A 198 5.94 -7.54 -7.92
C GLU A 198 7.25 -6.75 -7.79
N ILE A 199 7.86 -6.72 -6.60
CA ILE A 199 9.20 -6.15 -6.40
C ILE A 199 10.26 -6.97 -7.11
N GLU A 200 10.23 -8.29 -6.96
CA GLU A 200 11.24 -9.21 -7.49
C GLU A 200 11.08 -9.47 -9.01
N SER A 201 9.84 -9.46 -9.48
CA SER A 201 9.47 -9.71 -10.88
C SER A 201 8.45 -8.69 -11.38
N PRO A 202 8.86 -7.46 -11.69
CA PRO A 202 7.97 -6.36 -12.06
C PRO A 202 7.12 -6.67 -13.29
N LYS A 203 5.79 -6.55 -13.16
CA LYS A 203 4.81 -6.74 -14.23
C LYS A 203 4.02 -5.48 -14.55
N TYR A 204 3.88 -4.60 -13.56
CA TYR A 204 3.06 -3.40 -13.65
C TYR A 204 3.92 -2.13 -13.64
N ARG A 205 3.49 -1.12 -14.36
CA ARG A 205 4.17 0.19 -14.37
C ARG A 205 3.16 1.31 -14.62
N ARG A 206 3.08 2.25 -13.70
CA ARG A 206 2.12 3.38 -13.74
C ARG A 206 0.67 2.90 -13.87
N GLU A 207 0.37 1.86 -13.13
CA GLU A 207 -0.96 1.28 -13.03
C GLU A 207 -1.17 0.67 -11.65
N ARG A 208 -2.41 0.38 -11.32
CA ARG A 208 -2.80 -0.35 -10.13
C ARG A 208 -3.12 -1.80 -10.46
N PHE A 209 -2.81 -2.71 -9.56
CA PHE A 209 -3.37 -4.06 -9.54
C PHE A 209 -4.08 -4.36 -8.22
N THR A 210 -5.00 -5.31 -8.25
CA THR A 210 -5.76 -5.76 -7.09
C THR A 210 -5.25 -7.11 -6.62
N VAL A 211 -5.26 -7.31 -5.31
CA VAL A 211 -4.87 -8.56 -4.64
C VAL A 211 -6.08 -9.12 -3.90
N GLY A 212 -6.33 -10.41 -4.03
CA GLY A 212 -7.31 -11.18 -3.26
C GLY A 212 -6.72 -12.48 -2.77
N ASP A 213 -7.34 -13.04 -1.71
CA ASP A 213 -7.08 -14.40 -1.26
C ASP A 213 -7.67 -15.42 -2.25
N ALA A 214 -6.96 -16.53 -2.47
CA ALA A 214 -7.45 -17.60 -3.36
C ALA A 214 -8.58 -18.42 -2.75
N GLY A 215 -8.71 -18.42 -1.40
CA GLY A 215 -9.75 -19.14 -0.66
C GLY A 215 -9.25 -19.72 0.63
#